data_917adff43d6d1aceddfad9db2582eae0
#
_entry.id   917adff43d6d1aceddfad9db2582eae0
#
_cell.length_a   1.000
_cell.length_b   1.000
_cell.length_c   1.000
_cell.angle_alpha   90.00
_cell.angle_beta   90.00
_cell.angle_gamma   90.00
#
_symmetry.space_group_name_H-M   'P 1'
#
loop_
_entity.id
_entity.type
_entity.pdbx_description
1 polymer ?
#
loop_
_entity_poly.entity_id
_entity_poly.type
_entity_poly.pdbx_seq_one_letter_code
_entity_poly.pdbx_strand_id
1 'polypeptide(L)'
;MEFALGQAAARPNAPMSLAQPIGLEALPTPALVLERGAMERNMRKMADHLQRSDKGFRPHSKTHKCPTIAALQMDMGAAGVCAAKISEAAIMLAAGIPSVLITSPIATFAKARALNALLAQYPEHQLLMVIDSDQGLAALQNALDAESRLGLLV
;
A
#
# COMPACT_ATOMS: atom_id res chain seq x y z
N MET A 1 12.86 -13.89 20.81
CA MET A 1 12.07 -14.49 19.71
C MET A 1 12.34 -13.65 18.47
N GLU A 2 13.33 -14.06 17.72
CA GLU A 2 13.83 -13.34 16.54
C GLU A 2 12.89 -13.60 15.37
N PHE A 3 12.24 -12.57 14.88
CA PHE A 3 11.53 -12.65 13.59
C PHE A 3 12.56 -12.45 12.48
N ALA A 4 13.05 -13.53 11.92
CA ALA A 4 13.79 -13.48 10.67
C ALA A 4 12.83 -13.00 9.57
N LEU A 5 13.02 -11.78 9.08
CA LEU A 5 12.42 -11.33 7.83
C LEU A 5 13.06 -12.17 6.72
N GLY A 6 12.30 -13.13 6.22
CA GLY A 6 12.71 -13.98 5.11
C GLY A 6 13.13 -13.14 3.91
N GLN A 7 14.17 -13.61 3.23
CA GLN A 7 14.75 -13.05 2.02
C GLN A 7 13.66 -12.70 1.00
N ALA A 8 13.80 -11.53 0.38
CA ALA A 8 12.94 -11.04 -0.69
C ALA A 8 12.82 -12.10 -1.79
N ALA A 9 11.72 -12.81 -1.79
CA ALA A 9 11.34 -13.65 -2.91
C ALA A 9 11.00 -12.75 -4.12
N ALA A 10 11.40 -13.24 -5.29
CA ALA A 10 11.22 -12.64 -6.59
C ALA A 10 9.89 -11.88 -6.77
N ARG A 11 9.96 -10.78 -7.53
CA ARG A 11 8.87 -9.84 -7.88
C ARG A 11 7.50 -10.51 -7.92
N PRO A 12 6.54 -10.11 -7.06
CA PRO A 12 5.20 -10.68 -7.05
C PRO A 12 4.30 -10.18 -8.22
N ASN A 13 4.89 -9.61 -9.25
CA ASN A 13 4.18 -9.03 -10.39
C ASN A 13 4.11 -9.93 -11.63
N ALA A 14 4.53 -11.18 -11.54
CA ALA A 14 4.01 -12.13 -12.51
C ALA A 14 2.53 -12.37 -12.16
N PRO A 15 1.57 -12.10 -13.05
CA PRO A 15 0.21 -12.57 -12.83
C PRO A 15 0.32 -14.05 -12.55
N MET A 16 -0.26 -14.50 -11.44
CA MET A 16 -0.46 -15.94 -11.21
C MET A 16 -1.39 -16.39 -12.34
N SER A 17 -0.79 -16.70 -13.47
CA SER A 17 -1.49 -17.35 -14.57
C SER A 17 -1.89 -18.71 -14.04
N LEU A 18 -3.14 -18.88 -13.69
CA LEU A 18 -3.70 -20.23 -13.70
C LEU A 18 -3.36 -20.77 -15.09
N ALA A 19 -2.68 -21.90 -15.15
CA ALA A 19 -2.23 -22.50 -16.41
C ALA A 19 -3.37 -22.67 -17.43
N GLN A 20 -4.63 -22.62 -16.97
CA GLN A 20 -5.84 -22.56 -17.80
C GLN A 20 -6.97 -21.85 -17.03
N PRO A 21 -7.86 -21.10 -17.73
CA PRO A 21 -9.09 -20.59 -17.12
C PRO A 21 -9.94 -21.74 -16.58
N ILE A 22 -10.47 -21.57 -15.36
CA ILE A 22 -11.41 -22.52 -14.73
C ILE A 22 -12.79 -21.88 -14.63
N GLY A 23 -13.84 -22.70 -14.77
CA GLY A 23 -15.22 -22.24 -14.56
C GLY A 23 -15.48 -21.91 -13.09
N LEU A 24 -16.48 -21.09 -12.82
CA LEU A 24 -16.86 -20.71 -11.45
C LEU A 24 -17.24 -21.93 -10.60
N GLU A 25 -17.81 -22.95 -11.22
CA GLU A 25 -18.20 -24.20 -10.59
C GLU A 25 -17.01 -25.05 -10.11
N ALA A 26 -15.81 -24.81 -10.67
CA ALA A 26 -14.58 -25.50 -10.28
C ALA A 26 -13.81 -24.78 -9.17
N LEU A 27 -14.27 -23.61 -8.71
CA LEU A 27 -13.62 -22.87 -7.66
C LEU A 27 -13.89 -23.48 -6.29
N PRO A 28 -12.85 -23.71 -5.47
CA PRO A 28 -13.08 -24.12 -4.09
C PRO A 28 -13.76 -22.98 -3.32
N THR A 29 -14.78 -23.32 -2.53
CA THR A 29 -15.51 -22.33 -1.71
C THR A 29 -15.07 -22.36 -0.27
N PRO A 30 -15.04 -21.20 0.44
CA PRO A 30 -15.42 -19.86 -0.06
C PRO A 30 -14.33 -19.23 -0.95
N ALA A 31 -14.73 -18.53 -2.00
CA ALA A 31 -13.84 -17.81 -2.91
C ALA A 31 -14.31 -16.38 -3.15
N LEU A 32 -13.36 -15.43 -3.23
CA LEU A 32 -13.65 -14.07 -3.69
C LEU A 32 -13.50 -14.01 -5.20
N VAL A 33 -14.56 -13.61 -5.88
CA VAL A 33 -14.60 -13.44 -7.33
C VAL A 33 -14.70 -11.97 -7.66
N LEU A 34 -13.83 -11.49 -8.56
CA LEU A 34 -13.82 -10.12 -9.03
C LEU A 34 -14.26 -10.08 -10.49
N GLU A 35 -15.34 -9.35 -10.79
CA GLU A 35 -15.73 -9.07 -12.17
C GLU A 35 -14.81 -7.97 -12.72
N ARG A 36 -13.88 -8.38 -13.60
CA ARG A 36 -12.82 -7.52 -14.10
C ARG A 36 -13.35 -6.30 -14.85
N GLY A 37 -14.33 -6.50 -15.73
CA GLY A 37 -14.88 -5.41 -16.54
C GLY A 37 -15.58 -4.35 -15.69
N ALA A 38 -16.32 -4.75 -14.64
CA ALA A 38 -16.94 -3.81 -13.72
C ALA A 38 -15.89 -3.04 -12.90
N MET A 39 -14.86 -3.73 -12.43
CA MET A 39 -13.75 -3.09 -11.73
C MET A 39 -13.07 -2.03 -12.60
N GLU A 40 -12.69 -2.37 -13.81
CA GLU A 40 -12.02 -1.44 -14.72
C GLU A 40 -12.91 -0.24 -15.09
N ARG A 41 -14.21 -0.45 -15.34
CA ARG A 41 -15.16 0.65 -15.59
C ARG A 41 -15.28 1.59 -14.39
N ASN A 42 -15.33 1.04 -13.18
CA ASN A 42 -15.42 1.84 -11.95
C ASN A 42 -14.16 2.65 -11.71
N MET A 43 -12.98 2.06 -11.92
CA MET A 43 -11.69 2.75 -11.81
C MET A 43 -11.60 3.91 -12.82
N ARG A 44 -11.94 3.67 -14.09
CA ARG A 44 -11.94 4.73 -15.12
C ARG A 44 -12.91 5.85 -14.78
N LYS A 45 -14.14 5.52 -14.36
CA LYS A 45 -15.13 6.52 -13.97
C LYS A 45 -14.61 7.44 -12.86
N MET A 46 -13.90 6.89 -11.86
CA MET A 46 -13.30 7.68 -10.79
C MET A 46 -12.12 8.51 -11.32
N ALA A 47 -11.22 7.93 -12.09
CA ALA A 47 -10.07 8.64 -12.67
C ALA A 47 -10.53 9.84 -13.53
N ASP A 48 -11.50 9.63 -14.43
CA ASP A 48 -12.08 10.68 -15.27
C ASP A 48 -12.76 11.79 -14.46
N HIS A 49 -13.45 11.44 -13.37
CA HIS A 49 -14.08 12.41 -12.48
C HIS A 49 -13.04 13.30 -11.81
N LEU A 50 -11.98 12.71 -11.29
CA LEU A 50 -10.93 13.43 -10.57
C LEU A 50 -10.09 14.29 -11.51
N GLN A 51 -9.80 13.80 -12.72
CA GLN A 51 -9.12 14.57 -13.75
C GLN A 51 -9.91 15.81 -14.14
N ARG A 52 -11.24 15.70 -14.36
CA ARG A 52 -12.10 16.85 -14.64
C ARG A 52 -12.21 17.84 -13.49
N SER A 53 -12.00 17.38 -12.28
CA SER A 53 -12.07 18.20 -11.06
C SER A 53 -10.70 18.77 -10.66
N ASP A 54 -9.65 18.51 -11.42
CA ASP A 54 -8.25 18.85 -11.11
C ASP A 54 -7.85 18.42 -9.69
N LYS A 55 -8.20 17.16 -9.35
CA LYS A 55 -7.90 16.57 -8.04
C LYS A 55 -7.04 15.32 -8.19
N GLY A 56 -5.97 15.27 -7.41
CA GLY A 56 -5.23 14.03 -7.18
C GLY A 56 -5.98 13.11 -6.21
N PHE A 57 -5.71 11.81 -6.28
CA PHE A 57 -6.29 10.86 -5.33
C PHE A 57 -5.31 9.75 -4.94
N ARG A 58 -5.56 9.18 -3.77
CA ARG A 58 -4.87 8.01 -3.25
C ARG A 58 -5.91 6.97 -2.83
N PRO A 59 -6.18 5.93 -3.64
CA PRO A 59 -7.13 4.88 -3.28
C PRO A 59 -6.62 4.09 -2.07
N HIS A 60 -7.55 3.64 -1.23
CA HIS A 60 -7.20 2.88 -0.04
C HIS A 60 -7.12 1.38 -0.33
N SER A 61 -5.91 0.82 -0.22
CA SER A 61 -5.64 -0.59 -0.52
C SER A 61 -6.23 -1.59 0.50
N LYS A 62 -6.68 -1.12 1.68
CA LYS A 62 -7.26 -2.01 2.72
C LYS A 62 -8.46 -2.83 2.25
N THR A 63 -9.18 -2.35 1.23
CA THR A 63 -10.37 -3.02 0.69
C THR A 63 -10.04 -4.26 -0.12
N HIS A 64 -8.97 -4.22 -0.91
CA HIS A 64 -8.59 -5.32 -1.79
C HIS A 64 -7.28 -6.01 -1.38
N LYS A 65 -6.38 -5.32 -0.68
CA LYS A 65 -5.06 -5.82 -0.22
C LYS A 65 -4.23 -6.50 -1.34
N CYS A 66 -4.46 -6.07 -2.58
CA CYS A 66 -3.88 -6.67 -3.77
C CYS A 66 -2.96 -5.66 -4.48
N PRO A 67 -1.65 -5.90 -4.54
CA PRO A 67 -0.71 -5.02 -5.22
C PRO A 67 -0.99 -4.86 -6.72
N THR A 68 -1.49 -5.91 -7.39
CA THR A 68 -1.86 -5.83 -8.81
C THR A 68 -2.99 -4.82 -9.04
N ILE A 69 -4.01 -4.79 -8.17
CA ILE A 69 -5.07 -3.79 -8.24
C ILE A 69 -4.50 -2.39 -7.95
N ALA A 70 -3.61 -2.27 -6.96
CA ALA A 70 -2.94 -1.01 -6.67
C ALA A 70 -2.15 -0.49 -7.88
N ALA A 71 -1.41 -1.35 -8.57
CA ALA A 71 -0.69 -0.99 -9.79
C ALA A 71 -1.63 -0.49 -10.90
N LEU A 72 -2.76 -1.17 -11.13
CA LEU A 72 -3.78 -0.70 -12.09
C LEU A 72 -4.34 0.69 -11.72
N GLN A 73 -4.48 0.98 -10.42
CA GLN A 73 -4.91 2.31 -9.97
C GLN A 73 -3.83 3.38 -10.22
N MET A 74 -2.54 3.02 -10.06
CA MET A 74 -1.43 3.89 -10.42
C MET A 74 -1.40 4.19 -11.93
N ASP A 75 -1.59 3.18 -12.78
CA ASP A 75 -1.68 3.32 -14.24
C ASP A 75 -2.83 4.25 -14.68
N MET A 76 -3.86 4.37 -13.86
CA MET A 76 -4.99 5.28 -14.07
C MET A 76 -4.83 6.65 -13.40
N GLY A 77 -3.62 7.01 -12.97
CA GLY A 77 -3.27 8.35 -12.49
C GLY A 77 -3.42 8.56 -10.99
N ALA A 78 -3.48 7.50 -10.18
CA ALA A 78 -3.40 7.66 -8.73
C ALA A 78 -2.02 8.24 -8.33
N ALA A 79 -2.00 9.17 -7.37
CA ALA A 79 -0.78 9.78 -6.86
C ALA A 79 0.00 8.87 -5.87
N GLY A 80 -0.49 7.70 -5.63
CA GLY A 80 -0.02 6.70 -4.67
C GLY A 80 -1.20 5.92 -4.12
N VAL A 81 -0.98 5.10 -3.10
CA VAL A 81 -2.04 4.37 -2.41
C VAL A 81 -2.06 4.68 -0.91
N CYS A 82 -3.20 4.48 -0.28
CA CYS A 82 -3.30 4.47 1.18
C CYS A 82 -3.24 3.03 1.71
N ALA A 83 -2.57 2.85 2.84
CA ALA A 83 -2.51 1.61 3.62
C ALA A 83 -2.97 1.87 5.06
N ALA A 84 -3.65 0.92 5.69
CA ALA A 84 -4.07 1.07 7.07
C ALA A 84 -2.97 0.72 8.09
N LYS A 85 -1.99 -0.08 7.69
CA LYS A 85 -0.96 -0.61 8.60
C LYS A 85 0.42 -0.58 7.94
N ILE A 86 1.47 -0.53 8.76
CA ILE A 86 2.87 -0.62 8.29
C ILE A 86 3.09 -1.90 7.46
N SER A 87 2.54 -3.03 7.88
CA SER A 87 2.67 -4.29 7.13
C SER A 87 1.97 -4.27 5.77
N GLU A 88 0.85 -3.57 5.64
CA GLU A 88 0.19 -3.36 4.34
C GLU A 88 1.02 -2.43 3.45
N ALA A 89 1.58 -1.36 4.02
CA ALA A 89 2.49 -0.46 3.31
C ALA A 89 3.72 -1.20 2.78
N ALA A 90 4.33 -2.08 3.60
CA ALA A 90 5.47 -2.89 3.20
C ALA A 90 5.19 -3.76 1.97
N ILE A 91 4.00 -4.37 1.90
CA ILE A 91 3.57 -5.18 0.75
C ILE A 91 3.44 -4.31 -0.51
N MET A 92 2.88 -3.12 -0.39
CA MET A 92 2.73 -2.20 -1.53
C MET A 92 4.07 -1.67 -2.03
N LEU A 93 4.97 -1.28 -1.12
CA LEU A 93 6.33 -0.84 -1.46
C LEU A 93 7.13 -1.98 -2.11
N ALA A 94 7.07 -3.20 -1.56
CA ALA A 94 7.72 -4.38 -2.13
C ALA A 94 7.22 -4.72 -3.55
N ALA A 95 5.98 -4.36 -3.86
CA ALA A 95 5.40 -4.49 -5.19
C ALA A 95 5.74 -3.33 -6.15
N GLY A 96 6.54 -2.35 -5.71
CA GLY A 96 6.98 -1.23 -6.52
C GLY A 96 6.00 -0.05 -6.57
N ILE A 97 5.04 0.04 -5.66
CA ILE A 97 4.19 1.23 -5.57
C ILE A 97 5.03 2.40 -5.05
N PRO A 98 5.21 3.47 -5.83
CA PRO A 98 6.22 4.49 -5.53
C PRO A 98 5.87 5.40 -4.36
N SER A 99 4.60 5.47 -3.96
CA SER A 99 4.14 6.35 -2.89
C SER A 99 3.02 5.70 -2.08
N VAL A 100 3.23 5.58 -0.76
CA VAL A 100 2.26 4.97 0.17
C VAL A 100 2.01 5.90 1.34
N LEU A 101 0.74 6.14 1.65
CA LEU A 101 0.29 6.87 2.84
C LEU A 101 -0.27 5.88 3.87
N ILE A 102 0.34 5.82 5.04
CA ILE A 102 -0.21 5.08 6.19
C ILE A 102 -1.23 5.98 6.88
N THR A 103 -2.51 5.55 6.86
CA THR A 103 -3.64 6.36 7.35
C THR A 103 -3.96 6.15 8.83
N SER A 104 -3.39 5.14 9.47
CA SER A 104 -3.60 4.92 10.91
C SER A 104 -2.42 5.47 11.70
N PRO A 105 -2.63 6.42 12.60
CA PRO A 105 -1.59 6.95 13.46
C PRO A 105 -0.92 5.87 14.30
N ILE A 106 0.34 6.07 14.64
CA ILE A 106 1.07 5.21 15.55
C ILE A 106 1.51 6.01 16.77
N ALA A 107 1.45 5.39 17.94
CA ALA A 107 1.81 6.04 19.20
C ALA A 107 2.79 5.19 20.04
N THR A 108 3.37 4.14 19.45
CA THR A 108 4.28 3.24 20.17
C THR A 108 5.66 3.22 19.53
N PHE A 109 6.70 3.23 20.35
CA PHE A 109 8.10 3.15 19.92
C PHE A 109 8.37 1.91 19.03
N ALA A 110 7.78 0.76 19.36
CA ALA A 110 7.96 -0.46 18.58
C ALA A 110 7.47 -0.31 17.13
N LYS A 111 6.30 0.34 16.94
CA LYS A 111 5.77 0.62 15.59
C LYS A 111 6.60 1.68 14.88
N ALA A 112 7.07 2.71 15.58
CA ALA A 112 7.93 3.74 15.01
C ALA A 112 9.27 3.15 14.53
N ARG A 113 9.86 2.21 15.27
CA ARG A 113 11.06 1.47 14.83
C ARG A 113 10.79 0.60 13.60
N ALA A 114 9.64 -0.07 13.55
CA ALA A 114 9.25 -0.85 12.35
C ALA A 114 9.09 0.06 11.12
N LEU A 115 8.56 1.26 11.31
CA LEU A 115 8.46 2.27 10.26
C LEU A 115 9.84 2.76 9.79
N ASN A 116 10.77 3.00 10.73
CA ASN A 116 12.15 3.38 10.41
C ASN A 116 12.85 2.31 9.56
N ALA A 117 12.71 1.05 9.94
CA ALA A 117 13.25 -0.06 9.16
C ALA A 117 12.65 -0.13 7.74
N LEU A 118 11.37 0.17 7.60
CA LEU A 118 10.70 0.22 6.30
C LEU A 118 11.23 1.37 5.43
N LEU A 119 11.44 2.55 6.00
CA LEU A 119 12.05 3.69 5.31
C LEU A 119 13.46 3.36 4.80
N ALA A 120 14.28 2.74 5.63
CA ALA A 120 15.63 2.33 5.25
C ALA A 120 15.63 1.26 4.13
N GLN A 121 14.63 0.39 4.10
CA GLN A 121 14.50 -0.66 3.08
C GLN A 121 14.06 -0.10 1.71
N TYR A 122 13.31 1.00 1.69
CA TYR A 122 12.74 1.59 0.47
C TYR A 122 13.07 3.08 0.33
N PRO A 123 14.35 3.47 0.25
CA PRO A 123 14.78 4.87 0.30
C PRO A 123 14.30 5.70 -0.89
N GLU A 124 14.04 5.06 -2.04
CA GLU A 124 13.57 5.73 -3.26
C GLU A 124 12.05 5.91 -3.32
N HIS A 125 11.32 5.34 -2.34
CA HIS A 125 9.87 5.42 -2.31
C HIS A 125 9.41 6.52 -1.36
N GLN A 126 8.30 7.16 -1.68
CA GLN A 126 7.67 8.13 -0.80
C GLN A 126 6.79 7.42 0.24
N LEU A 127 7.17 7.50 1.48
CA LEU A 127 6.34 7.03 2.59
C LEU A 127 5.78 8.23 3.36
N LEU A 128 4.47 8.25 3.50
CA LEU A 128 3.72 9.26 4.21
C LEU A 128 2.97 8.62 5.36
N MET A 129 2.68 9.40 6.40
CA MET A 129 1.93 8.91 7.55
C MET A 129 1.07 10.01 8.15
N VAL A 130 -0.14 9.64 8.58
CA VAL A 130 -0.99 10.52 9.39
C VAL A 130 -0.50 10.55 10.83
N ILE A 131 -0.47 11.73 11.44
CA ILE A 131 -0.17 11.96 12.85
C ILE A 131 -1.31 12.78 13.46
N ASP A 132 -1.71 12.43 14.70
CA ASP A 132 -2.84 13.04 15.40
C ASP A 132 -2.56 13.36 16.87
N SER A 133 -1.33 13.17 17.33
CA SER A 133 -0.99 13.37 18.73
C SER A 133 0.49 13.65 18.98
N ASP A 134 0.79 14.39 20.04
CA ASP A 134 2.15 14.64 20.52
C ASP A 134 2.87 13.32 20.92
N GLN A 135 2.12 12.36 21.46
CA GLN A 135 2.68 11.05 21.79
C GLN A 135 3.17 10.31 20.54
N GLY A 136 2.40 10.37 19.44
CA GLY A 136 2.79 9.80 18.16
C GLY A 136 4.03 10.49 17.59
N LEU A 137 4.06 11.83 17.65
CA LEU A 137 5.23 12.61 17.24
C LEU A 137 6.48 12.26 18.04
N ALA A 138 6.38 12.20 19.37
CA ALA A 138 7.49 11.83 20.23
C ALA A 138 8.00 10.40 19.94
N ALA A 139 7.11 9.46 19.69
CA ALA A 139 7.48 8.09 19.32
C ALA A 139 8.28 8.04 18.01
N LEU A 140 7.88 8.84 17.01
CA LEU A 140 8.60 8.96 15.74
C LEU A 140 9.97 9.64 15.94
N GLN A 141 10.03 10.78 16.61
CA GLN A 141 11.28 11.51 16.88
C GLN A 141 12.33 10.65 17.58
N ASN A 142 11.91 9.75 18.48
CA ASN A 142 12.82 8.86 19.21
C ASN A 142 13.23 7.60 18.44
N ALA A 143 12.58 7.29 17.33
CA ALA A 143 12.78 6.04 16.60
C ALA A 143 13.30 6.22 15.18
N LEU A 144 13.11 7.38 14.57
CA LEU A 144 13.56 7.66 13.22
C LEU A 144 15.02 8.09 13.21
N ASP A 145 15.77 7.63 12.22
CA ASP A 145 17.12 8.11 11.95
C ASP A 145 17.06 9.55 11.41
N ALA A 146 18.13 10.33 11.66
CA ALA A 146 18.20 11.75 11.28
C ALA A 146 18.01 11.99 9.76
N GLU A 147 18.32 11.00 8.94
CA GLU A 147 18.22 11.03 7.48
C GLU A 147 16.90 10.47 6.96
N SER A 148 16.02 9.99 7.83
CA SER A 148 14.75 9.40 7.45
C SER A 148 13.82 10.42 6.76
N ARG A 149 13.29 10.05 5.60
CA ARG A 149 12.40 10.91 4.78
C ARG A 149 10.95 10.48 4.91
N LEU A 150 10.38 10.63 6.09
CA LEU A 150 8.96 10.41 6.34
C LEU A 150 8.17 11.70 6.13
N GLY A 151 7.19 11.70 5.24
CA GLY A 151 6.23 12.79 5.15
C GLY A 151 5.13 12.64 6.20
N LEU A 152 4.81 13.73 6.91
CA LEU A 152 3.76 13.74 7.93
C LEU A 152 2.55 14.55 7.43
N LEU A 153 1.36 14.02 7.68
CA LEU A 153 0.08 14.69 7.49
C LEU A 153 -0.60 14.85 8.86
N VAL A 154 -1.09 16.05 9.16
CA VAL A 154 -1.83 16.39 10.38
C VAL A 154 -3.29 16.58 10.06
#